data_a65b3f5b399a36db001d184e75f02917
#
_entry.id   a65b3f5b399a36db001d184e75f02917
#
_cell.length_a   1.000
_cell.length_b   1.000
_cell.length_c   1.000
_cell.angle_alpha   90.00
_cell.angle_beta   90.00
_cell.angle_gamma   90.00
#
_symmetry.space_group_name_H-M   'P 1'
#
loop_
_entity.id
_entity.type
_entity.pdbx_description
1 polymer ?
#
loop_
_entity_poly.entity_id
_entity_poly.type
_entity_poly.pdbx_seq_one_letter_code
_entity_poly.pdbx_strand_id
1 'polypeptide(L)'
;MANIKMKLKNCNLKAFTLLETLLTLSVMSFIVLGLSFPVTSSYRRVQEHLFFTRFEYLYRHQQKVAILQQEKRVLTISSKEIRTEDEGLKVPDSIRVKSSRQLVLDHMGGNHSLTKLTFETGEQRLSYQFYLGSGNYQKTSERLHSP
;
A
#
# COMPACT_ATOMS: atom_id res chain seq x y z
N MET A 1 46.57 65.91 19.32
CA MET A 1 45.85 64.95 20.15
C MET A 1 44.43 64.79 19.60
N ALA A 2 44.15 63.80 18.80
CA ALA A 2 42.81 63.59 18.16
C ALA A 2 42.02 62.58 18.99
N ASN A 3 40.92 63.08 19.56
CA ASN A 3 40.02 62.25 20.36
C ASN A 3 39.04 61.50 19.44
N ILE A 4 39.32 60.20 19.21
CA ILE A 4 38.43 59.34 18.46
C ILE A 4 37.37 58.81 19.44
N LYS A 5 36.19 59.45 19.46
CA LYS A 5 35.00 58.88 20.13
C LYS A 5 34.47 57.73 19.30
N MET A 6 34.78 56.49 19.67
CA MET A 6 34.07 55.32 19.16
C MET A 6 32.61 55.36 19.62
N LYS A 7 31.69 55.54 18.66
CA LYS A 7 30.26 55.44 18.87
C LYS A 7 29.87 53.97 18.84
N LEU A 8 29.76 53.37 20.03
CA LEU A 8 29.22 52.01 20.20
C LEU A 8 27.77 51.99 19.67
N LYS A 9 27.58 51.36 18.54
CA LYS A 9 26.24 51.07 18.02
C LYS A 9 25.60 50.02 18.93
N ASN A 10 24.61 50.42 19.73
CA ASN A 10 23.78 49.48 20.49
C ASN A 10 23.03 48.60 19.49
N CYS A 11 23.52 47.39 19.25
CA CYS A 11 22.76 46.34 18.62
C CYS A 11 21.73 45.85 19.66
N ASN A 12 20.49 46.29 19.58
CA ASN A 12 19.38 45.73 20.29
C ASN A 12 19.12 44.30 19.73
N LEU A 13 19.89 43.32 20.17
CA LEU A 13 19.57 41.93 20.03
C LEU A 13 18.39 41.65 20.96
N LYS A 14 17.19 41.57 20.38
CA LYS A 14 16.03 41.08 21.12
C LYS A 14 16.35 39.62 21.52
N ALA A 15 16.69 39.44 22.79
CA ALA A 15 16.87 38.11 23.34
C ALA A 15 15.52 37.39 23.30
N PHE A 16 15.46 36.28 22.58
CA PHE A 16 14.32 35.39 22.59
C PHE A 16 14.05 34.96 24.02
N THR A 17 12.86 35.23 24.54
CA THR A 17 12.54 34.82 25.92
C THR A 17 12.29 33.32 25.97
N LEU A 18 12.65 32.69 27.08
CA LEU A 18 12.42 31.26 27.32
C LEU A 18 10.94 30.90 27.16
N LEU A 19 10.04 31.80 27.50
CA LEU A 19 8.58 31.66 27.31
C LEU A 19 8.21 31.55 25.82
N GLU A 20 8.80 32.38 24.97
CA GLU A 20 8.53 32.41 23.54
C GLU A 20 9.00 31.12 22.84
N THR A 21 10.16 30.58 23.24
CA THR A 21 10.66 29.30 22.75
C THR A 21 9.78 28.12 23.22
N LEU A 22 9.29 28.14 24.46
CA LEU A 22 8.35 27.12 24.96
C LEU A 22 7.01 27.17 24.22
N LEU A 23 6.49 28.37 23.95
CA LEU A 23 5.24 28.54 23.23
C LEU A 23 5.38 28.06 21.79
N THR A 24 6.44 28.43 21.08
CA THR A 24 6.70 27.98 19.71
C THR A 24 6.88 26.46 19.64
N LEU A 25 7.62 25.87 20.59
CA LEU A 25 7.80 24.42 20.67
C LEU A 25 6.47 23.69 20.90
N SER A 26 5.62 24.23 21.78
CA SER A 26 4.30 23.69 22.07
C SER A 26 3.41 23.69 20.83
N VAL A 27 3.31 24.83 20.14
CA VAL A 27 2.51 24.97 18.91
C VAL A 27 3.02 24.02 17.83
N MET A 28 4.33 23.94 17.62
CA MET A 28 4.92 23.01 16.64
C MET A 28 4.62 21.56 16.98
N SER A 29 4.68 21.19 18.24
CA SER A 29 4.32 19.82 18.70
C SER A 29 2.87 19.49 18.37
N PHE A 30 1.93 20.39 18.63
CA PHE A 30 0.52 20.18 18.28
C PHE A 30 0.29 20.05 16.76
N ILE A 31 0.99 20.84 15.95
CA ILE A 31 0.91 20.73 14.48
C ILE A 31 1.42 19.37 14.02
N VAL A 32 2.58 18.93 14.50
CA VAL A 32 3.16 17.63 14.15
C VAL A 32 2.24 16.47 14.55
N LEU A 33 1.70 16.50 15.75
CA LEU A 33 0.75 15.48 16.23
C LEU A 33 -0.54 15.47 15.41
N GLY A 34 -1.09 16.64 15.08
CA GLY A 34 -2.30 16.76 14.26
C GLY A 34 -2.14 16.26 12.83
N LEU A 35 -0.96 16.47 12.22
CA LEU A 35 -0.66 16.02 10.86
C LEU A 35 -0.31 14.54 10.77
N SER A 36 0.08 13.90 11.87
CA SER A 36 0.51 12.50 11.89
C SER A 36 -0.64 11.51 11.69
N PHE A 37 -1.87 11.85 12.09
CA PHE A 37 -3.04 10.97 12.01
C PHE A 37 -3.50 10.64 10.58
N PRO A 38 -3.67 11.61 9.66
CA PRO A 38 -4.14 11.32 8.31
C PRO A 38 -3.11 10.60 7.44
N VAL A 39 -1.82 10.69 7.75
CA VAL A 39 -0.74 10.05 6.98
C VAL A 39 -0.83 8.53 7.04
N THR A 40 -1.14 7.95 8.20
CA THR A 40 -1.21 6.49 8.38
C THR A 40 -2.35 5.85 7.57
N SER A 41 -3.52 6.49 7.52
CA SER A 41 -4.65 5.98 6.74
C SER A 41 -4.41 6.08 5.23
N SER A 42 -3.81 7.17 4.78
CA SER A 42 -3.46 7.36 3.37
C SER A 42 -2.40 6.36 2.91
N TYR A 43 -1.38 6.12 3.72
CA TYR A 43 -0.34 5.13 3.44
C TYR A 43 -0.92 3.72 3.30
N ARG A 44 -1.84 3.31 4.18
CA ARG A 44 -2.51 2.02 4.11
C ARG A 44 -3.29 1.85 2.80
N ARG A 45 -4.08 2.84 2.39
CA ARG A 45 -4.82 2.82 1.13
C ARG A 45 -3.89 2.66 -0.08
N VAL A 46 -2.77 3.37 -0.08
CA VAL A 46 -1.76 3.25 -1.14
C VAL A 46 -1.17 1.85 -1.18
N GLN A 47 -0.81 1.27 -0.03
CA GLN A 47 -0.29 -0.10 0.05
C GLN A 47 -1.30 -1.13 -0.48
N GLU A 48 -2.57 -1.01 -0.09
CA GLU A 48 -3.65 -1.87 -0.57
C GLU A 48 -3.83 -1.77 -2.08
N HIS A 49 -3.85 -0.55 -2.61
CA HIS A 49 -3.95 -0.34 -4.06
C HIS A 49 -2.76 -0.93 -4.83
N LEU A 50 -1.54 -0.71 -4.34
CA LEU A 50 -0.33 -1.28 -4.93
C LEU A 50 -0.34 -2.82 -4.88
N PHE A 51 -0.81 -3.41 -3.78
CA PHE A 51 -0.94 -4.86 -3.68
C PHE A 51 -1.88 -5.41 -4.76
N PHE A 52 -3.07 -4.84 -4.93
CA PHE A 52 -4.03 -5.31 -5.95
C PHE A 52 -3.49 -5.13 -7.37
N THR A 53 -2.83 -4.02 -7.64
CA THR A 53 -2.18 -3.78 -8.94
C THR A 53 -1.08 -4.81 -9.22
N ARG A 54 -0.24 -5.11 -8.23
CA ARG A 54 0.81 -6.13 -8.33
C ARG A 54 0.24 -7.54 -8.47
N PHE A 55 -0.84 -7.85 -7.78
CA PHE A 55 -1.54 -9.13 -7.91
C PHE A 55 -2.07 -9.33 -9.32
N GLU A 56 -2.75 -8.34 -9.89
CA GLU A 56 -3.26 -8.38 -11.25
C GLU A 56 -2.13 -8.51 -12.28
N TYR A 57 -1.03 -7.78 -12.06
CA TYR A 57 0.17 -7.91 -12.90
C TYR A 57 0.78 -9.31 -12.82
N LEU A 58 0.96 -9.85 -11.61
CA LEU A 58 1.50 -11.18 -11.37
C LEU A 58 0.65 -12.25 -12.06
N TYR A 59 -0.66 -12.17 -11.92
CA TYR A 59 -1.58 -13.10 -12.57
C TYR A 59 -1.43 -13.06 -14.11
N ARG A 60 -1.46 -11.88 -14.70
CA ARG A 60 -1.29 -11.72 -16.15
C ARG A 60 0.12 -12.09 -16.63
N HIS A 61 1.12 -11.85 -15.82
CA HIS A 61 2.48 -12.29 -16.12
C HIS A 61 2.55 -13.80 -16.19
N GLN A 62 2.02 -14.51 -15.19
CA GLN A 62 2.00 -15.97 -15.17
C GLN A 62 1.17 -16.57 -16.32
N GLN A 63 0.10 -15.91 -16.75
CA GLN A 63 -0.61 -16.32 -17.97
C GLN A 63 0.28 -16.26 -19.22
N LYS A 64 1.01 -15.17 -19.41
CA LYS A 64 1.94 -15.01 -20.54
C LYS A 64 3.06 -16.05 -20.48
N VAL A 65 3.61 -16.29 -19.31
CA VAL A 65 4.66 -17.29 -19.11
C VAL A 65 4.14 -18.69 -19.42
N ALA A 66 2.93 -19.05 -18.97
CA ALA A 66 2.30 -20.32 -19.28
C ALA A 66 2.14 -20.56 -20.80
N ILE A 67 1.72 -19.52 -21.53
CA ILE A 67 1.58 -19.56 -23.00
C ILE A 67 2.95 -19.68 -23.68
N LEU A 68 3.92 -18.88 -23.25
CA LEU A 68 5.25 -18.85 -23.88
C LEU A 68 6.04 -20.13 -23.67
N GLN A 69 5.96 -20.69 -22.47
CA GLN A 69 6.68 -21.91 -22.10
C GLN A 69 5.88 -23.19 -22.41
N GLN A 70 4.60 -23.06 -22.76
CA GLN A 70 3.68 -24.18 -22.98
C GLN A 70 3.56 -25.11 -21.76
N GLU A 71 3.69 -24.54 -20.56
CA GLU A 71 3.67 -25.27 -19.30
C GLU A 71 2.53 -24.77 -18.38
N LYS A 72 2.07 -25.68 -17.52
CA LYS A 72 1.09 -25.29 -16.48
C LYS A 72 1.78 -24.43 -15.43
N ARG A 73 1.10 -23.40 -14.96
CA ARG A 73 1.55 -22.54 -13.87
C ARG A 73 0.58 -22.57 -12.71
N VAL A 74 1.12 -22.60 -11.49
CA VAL A 74 0.34 -22.66 -10.26
C VAL A 74 0.60 -21.42 -9.43
N LEU A 75 -0.48 -20.69 -9.11
CA LEU A 75 -0.46 -19.60 -8.15
C LEU A 75 -1.08 -20.10 -6.84
N THR A 76 -0.28 -20.20 -5.79
CA THR A 76 -0.75 -20.54 -4.45
C THR A 76 -1.04 -19.29 -3.66
N ILE A 77 -2.31 -19.10 -3.31
CA ILE A 77 -2.79 -17.94 -2.53
C ILE A 77 -2.95 -18.39 -1.08
N SER A 78 -2.19 -17.77 -0.19
CA SER A 78 -2.28 -17.96 1.25
C SER A 78 -2.64 -16.65 1.96
N SER A 79 -2.86 -16.73 3.26
CA SER A 79 -3.19 -15.54 4.07
C SER A 79 -2.07 -14.51 4.16
N LYS A 80 -0.81 -14.93 3.98
CA LYS A 80 0.37 -14.07 4.16
C LYS A 80 1.08 -13.73 2.87
N GLU A 81 0.98 -14.59 1.87
CA GLU A 81 1.68 -14.42 0.59
C GLU A 81 0.95 -15.10 -0.56
N ILE A 82 1.15 -14.59 -1.75
CA ILE A 82 0.78 -15.22 -3.00
C ILE A 82 2.08 -15.67 -3.64
N ARG A 83 2.22 -16.96 -3.84
CA ARG A 83 3.46 -17.57 -4.35
C ARG A 83 3.22 -18.20 -5.72
N THR A 84 4.15 -17.96 -6.61
CA THR A 84 4.32 -18.68 -7.87
C THR A 84 5.63 -19.47 -7.82
N GLU A 85 5.99 -20.16 -8.87
CA GLU A 85 7.29 -20.85 -8.97
C GLU A 85 8.46 -19.87 -8.96
N ASP A 86 8.29 -18.71 -9.59
CA ASP A 86 9.37 -17.73 -9.83
C ASP A 86 9.32 -16.55 -8.86
N GLU A 87 8.14 -16.18 -8.36
CA GLU A 87 7.94 -14.94 -7.60
C GLU A 87 7.00 -15.15 -6.39
N GLY A 88 7.19 -14.29 -5.38
CA GLY A 88 6.30 -14.20 -4.22
C GLY A 88 5.81 -12.77 -4.00
N LEU A 89 4.51 -12.59 -3.79
CA LEU A 89 3.89 -11.33 -3.44
C LEU A 89 3.38 -11.39 -2.00
N LYS A 90 4.01 -10.63 -1.11
CA LYS A 90 3.59 -10.53 0.30
C LYS A 90 2.25 -9.81 0.42
N VAL A 91 1.32 -10.40 1.16
CA VAL A 91 0.04 -9.78 1.49
C VAL A 91 0.25 -8.80 2.65
N PRO A 92 -0.14 -7.52 2.52
CA PRO A 92 -0.09 -6.55 3.61
C PRO A 92 -1.00 -6.97 4.78
N ASP A 93 -0.62 -6.63 6.01
CA ASP A 93 -1.39 -6.98 7.22
C ASP A 93 -2.80 -6.35 7.24
N SER A 94 -3.01 -5.27 6.47
CA SER A 94 -4.30 -4.62 6.30
C SER A 94 -5.29 -5.40 5.42
N ILE A 95 -4.82 -6.44 4.71
CA ILE A 95 -5.62 -7.22 3.77
C ILE A 95 -5.83 -8.63 4.33
N ARG A 96 -7.08 -9.05 4.44
CA ARG A 96 -7.45 -10.42 4.82
C ARG A 96 -7.84 -11.23 3.60
N VAL A 97 -7.20 -12.36 3.40
CA VAL A 97 -7.57 -13.34 2.38
C VAL A 97 -8.61 -14.28 2.98
N LYS A 98 -9.83 -14.30 2.43
CA LYS A 98 -10.93 -15.14 2.97
C LYS A 98 -10.75 -16.62 2.72
N SER A 99 -10.03 -17.01 1.68
CA SER A 99 -9.82 -18.43 1.35
C SER A 99 -8.47 -18.64 0.70
N SER A 100 -7.66 -19.48 1.31
CA SER A 100 -6.44 -20.00 0.67
C SER A 100 -6.83 -20.94 -0.44
N ARG A 101 -6.31 -20.70 -1.65
CA ARG A 101 -6.62 -21.53 -2.83
C ARG A 101 -5.42 -21.57 -3.78
N GLN A 102 -5.46 -22.55 -4.66
CA GLN A 102 -4.55 -22.63 -5.79
C GLN A 102 -5.30 -22.30 -7.07
N LEU A 103 -4.73 -21.41 -7.87
CA LEU A 103 -5.15 -21.14 -9.24
C LEU A 103 -4.17 -21.85 -10.15
N VAL A 104 -4.69 -22.73 -10.99
CA VAL A 104 -3.90 -23.45 -11.98
C VAL A 104 -4.21 -22.89 -13.35
N LEU A 105 -3.18 -22.37 -14.01
CA LEU A 105 -3.21 -21.92 -15.39
C LEU A 105 -2.72 -23.04 -16.29
N ASP A 106 -3.43 -23.31 -17.37
CA ASP A 106 -3.02 -24.26 -18.38
C ASP A 106 -1.98 -23.66 -19.35
N HIS A 107 -1.46 -24.47 -20.24
CA HIS A 107 -0.49 -24.07 -21.26
C HIS A 107 -1.02 -23.04 -22.27
N MET A 108 -2.32 -22.79 -22.31
CA MET A 108 -2.97 -21.74 -23.10
C MET A 108 -3.30 -20.48 -22.27
N GLY A 109 -2.90 -20.44 -21.00
CA GLY A 109 -3.15 -19.33 -20.09
C GLY A 109 -4.57 -19.29 -19.53
N GLY A 110 -5.36 -20.35 -19.75
CA GLY A 110 -6.71 -20.50 -19.21
C GLY A 110 -6.72 -21.01 -17.78
N ASN A 111 -7.75 -20.65 -17.01
CA ASN A 111 -7.94 -21.22 -15.69
C ASN A 111 -8.51 -22.63 -15.77
N HIS A 112 -7.95 -23.53 -14.97
CA HIS A 112 -8.39 -24.92 -14.89
C HIS A 112 -9.68 -25.12 -14.06
N SER A 113 -10.07 -24.09 -13.28
CA SER A 113 -11.27 -24.14 -12.44
C SER A 113 -11.96 -22.80 -12.30
N LEU A 114 -13.29 -22.84 -12.11
CA LEU A 114 -14.05 -21.67 -11.70
C LEU A 114 -13.71 -21.36 -10.25
N THR A 115 -13.01 -20.25 -10.01
CA THR A 115 -12.54 -19.90 -8.68
C THR A 115 -12.90 -18.46 -8.34
N LYS A 116 -13.38 -18.24 -7.12
CA LYS A 116 -13.61 -16.90 -6.56
C LYS A 116 -12.62 -16.66 -5.44
N LEU A 117 -11.83 -15.60 -5.58
CA LEU A 117 -10.95 -15.09 -4.53
C LEU A 117 -11.56 -13.84 -3.93
N THR A 118 -11.56 -13.77 -2.61
CA THR A 118 -12.09 -12.63 -1.89
C THR A 118 -11.05 -12.09 -0.93
N PHE A 119 -10.76 -10.81 -1.07
CA PHE A 119 -9.89 -10.03 -0.20
C PHE A 119 -10.74 -9.01 0.54
N GLU A 120 -10.50 -8.86 1.83
CA GLU A 120 -11.12 -7.82 2.66
C GLU A 120 -10.06 -6.86 3.17
N THR A 121 -10.34 -5.57 3.02
CA THR A 121 -9.63 -4.47 3.66
C THR A 121 -10.51 -3.87 4.74
N GLY A 122 -10.02 -2.86 5.47
CA GLY A 122 -10.85 -2.16 6.45
C GLY A 122 -12.06 -1.41 5.84
N GLU A 123 -12.04 -1.08 4.55
CA GLU A 123 -13.05 -0.25 3.91
C GLU A 123 -13.86 -0.96 2.82
N GLN A 124 -13.30 -2.00 2.21
CA GLN A 124 -13.92 -2.66 1.07
C GLN A 124 -13.61 -4.15 0.99
N ARG A 125 -14.52 -4.88 0.34
CA ARG A 125 -14.34 -6.26 -0.06
C ARG A 125 -14.13 -6.30 -1.58
N LEU A 126 -12.99 -6.86 -2.01
CA LEU A 126 -12.70 -7.11 -3.42
C LEU A 126 -12.83 -8.60 -3.71
N SER A 127 -13.60 -8.92 -4.73
CA SER A 127 -13.78 -10.28 -5.22
C SER A 127 -13.31 -10.40 -6.65
N TYR A 128 -12.48 -11.40 -6.93
CA TYR A 128 -12.04 -11.78 -8.26
C TYR A 128 -12.68 -13.12 -8.60
N GLN A 129 -13.57 -13.09 -9.60
CA GLN A 129 -14.20 -14.29 -10.13
C GLN A 129 -13.44 -14.71 -11.39
N PHE A 130 -12.72 -15.82 -11.32
CA PHE A 130 -11.96 -16.37 -12.45
C PHE A 130 -12.85 -17.33 -13.24
N TYR A 131 -12.83 -17.20 -14.57
CA TYR A 131 -13.61 -18.03 -15.45
C TYR A 131 -12.83 -19.22 -15.97
N LEU A 132 -13.50 -20.35 -16.12
CA LEU A 132 -12.92 -21.58 -16.65
C LEU A 132 -12.48 -21.38 -18.11
N GLY A 133 -11.29 -21.85 -18.46
CA GLY A 133 -10.77 -21.90 -19.83
C GLY A 133 -10.35 -20.59 -20.45
N SER A 134 -10.90 -19.46 -20.02
CA SER A 134 -10.62 -18.16 -20.69
C SER A 134 -9.44 -17.38 -20.09
N GLY A 135 -9.01 -17.73 -18.88
CA GLY A 135 -8.01 -16.96 -18.13
C GLY A 135 -8.43 -15.53 -17.78
N ASN A 136 -9.67 -15.16 -18.07
CA ASN A 136 -10.24 -13.87 -17.69
C ASN A 136 -10.80 -13.92 -16.28
N TYR A 137 -10.89 -12.75 -15.66
CA TYR A 137 -11.55 -12.59 -14.37
C TYR A 137 -12.44 -11.34 -14.37
N GLN A 138 -13.46 -11.38 -13.54
CA GLN A 138 -14.27 -10.21 -13.19
C GLN A 138 -13.92 -9.74 -11.80
N LYS A 139 -13.64 -8.45 -11.67
CA LYS A 139 -13.37 -7.78 -10.41
C LYS A 139 -14.61 -7.07 -9.93
N THR A 140 -15.02 -7.34 -8.70
CA THR A 140 -16.14 -6.66 -8.04
C THR A 140 -15.64 -6.06 -6.74
N SER A 141 -15.98 -4.80 -6.49
CA SER A 141 -15.67 -4.09 -5.24
C SER A 141 -16.97 -3.73 -4.52
N GLU A 142 -17.05 -4.09 -3.27
CA GLU A 142 -18.17 -3.78 -2.38
C GLU A 142 -17.61 -3.00 -1.18
N ARG A 143 -18.19 -1.82 -0.90
CA ARG A 143 -17.81 -1.05 0.30
C ARG A 143 -18.39 -1.71 1.53
N LEU A 144 -17.52 -1.96 2.51
CA LEU A 144 -17.97 -2.39 3.83
C LEU A 144 -18.40 -1.13 4.58
N HIS A 145 -19.69 -0.99 4.82
CA HIS A 145 -20.17 0.03 5.75
C HIS A 145 -19.74 -0.41 7.15
N SER A 146 -18.80 0.33 7.75
CA SER A 146 -18.66 0.25 9.21
C SER A 146 -19.91 0.88 9.82
N PRO A 147 -20.52 0.23 10.79
CA PRO A 147 -21.62 0.82 11.55
C PRO A 147 -21.18 2.08 12.32
#